data_45ea73dd9263f2c09b7653f31b1c3ac7
#
_entry.id   45ea73dd9263f2c09b7653f31b1c3ac7
#
_cell.length_a   1.000
_cell.length_b   1.000
_cell.length_c   1.000
_cell.angle_alpha   90.00
_cell.angle_beta   90.00
_cell.angle_gamma   90.00
#
_symmetry.space_group_name_H-M   'P 1'
#
loop_
_entity.id
_entity.type
_entity.pdbx_description
1 polymer ?
#
loop_
_entity_poly.entity_id
_entity_poly.type
_entity_poly.pdbx_seq_one_letter_code
_entity_poly.pdbx_strand_id
1 'polypeptide(L)'
;MNDKLDTYVDGVFAPYEGAKSISELKADLLVDLHERFHELKAEGKDDAAAFELTIDSIGDIEQTVQEVSNLSRSLERQLVTRFDASDLRGSDFAGVEVRGGKFEASALRGSDFSHANLAGSSFKGSDVADANFDGADLTDANMSAIELARASFRGSILVRTDFSKSGLTETRFADAALLDVKLRMTDLRRTVFEHCAFTGVDFSYSDLRGLHLDGSTLVTVRFDRAALEGVTFRDATLRDVSFRATSRKYRTAIRTVAFDGARMDKLTYAGLKGMGADLSNVTVE
;
A
#
# COMPACT_ATOMS: atom_id res chain seq x y z
N MET A 1 -5.67 46.49 28.51
CA MET A 1 -4.32 46.28 27.94
C MET A 1 -3.90 44.82 27.85
N ASN A 2 -4.45 43.95 28.68
CA ASN A 2 -4.41 42.50 28.45
C ASN A 2 -4.89 42.14 27.03
N ASP A 3 -5.88 42.86 26.49
CA ASP A 3 -6.41 42.67 25.12
C ASP A 3 -5.33 42.75 24.02
N LYS A 4 -4.21 43.45 24.23
CA LYS A 4 -3.14 43.52 23.23
C LYS A 4 -2.26 42.27 23.18
N LEU A 5 -1.97 41.68 24.34
CA LEU A 5 -1.27 40.40 24.44
C LEU A 5 -2.12 39.28 23.87
N ASP A 6 -3.42 39.25 24.23
CA ASP A 6 -4.36 38.28 23.72
C ASP A 6 -4.46 38.38 22.18
N THR A 7 -4.60 39.63 21.65
CA THR A 7 -4.67 39.86 20.20
C THR A 7 -3.40 39.43 19.47
N TYR A 8 -2.22 39.67 20.07
CA TYR A 8 -0.96 39.23 19.47
C TYR A 8 -0.85 37.73 19.42
N VAL A 9 -1.11 37.04 20.56
CA VAL A 9 -1.09 35.58 20.62
C VAL A 9 -2.15 34.96 19.69
N ASP A 10 -3.37 35.50 19.67
CA ASP A 10 -4.42 35.08 18.75
C ASP A 10 -3.96 35.16 17.29
N GLY A 11 -3.27 36.23 16.90
CA GLY A 11 -2.72 36.37 15.56
C GLY A 11 -1.68 35.30 15.20
N VAL A 12 -0.76 35.00 16.13
CA VAL A 12 0.30 33.99 15.95
C VAL A 12 -0.32 32.57 15.82
N PHE A 13 -1.34 32.27 16.62
CA PHE A 13 -1.94 30.93 16.67
C PHE A 13 -3.04 30.70 15.62
N ALA A 14 -3.63 31.76 15.05
CA ALA A 14 -4.73 31.67 14.09
C ALA A 14 -4.48 30.70 12.91
N PRO A 15 -3.27 30.62 12.28
CA PRO A 15 -3.02 29.67 11.20
C PRO A 15 -2.98 28.22 11.62
N TYR A 16 -2.92 27.93 12.92
CA TYR A 16 -2.68 26.60 13.50
C TYR A 16 -3.85 26.07 14.33
N GLU A 17 -5.00 26.72 14.30
CA GLU A 17 -6.20 26.29 15.03
C GLU A 17 -6.68 24.89 14.62
N GLY A 18 -7.22 24.15 15.59
CA GLY A 18 -7.85 22.83 15.39
C GLY A 18 -7.20 21.65 16.09
N ALA A 19 -5.93 21.75 16.53
CA ALA A 19 -5.28 20.70 17.32
C ALA A 19 -5.38 21.01 18.82
N LYS A 20 -5.75 20.01 19.62
CA LYS A 20 -5.89 20.17 21.10
C LYS A 20 -4.60 20.67 21.75
N SER A 21 -3.44 20.12 21.35
CA SER A 21 -2.12 20.52 21.82
C SER A 21 -1.78 21.99 21.53
N ILE A 22 -2.26 22.54 20.42
CA ILE A 22 -2.10 23.95 20.07
C ILE A 22 -2.96 24.84 20.97
N SER A 23 -4.19 24.44 21.27
CA SER A 23 -5.07 25.17 22.17
C SER A 23 -4.55 25.17 23.59
N GLU A 24 -3.99 24.06 24.08
CA GLU A 24 -3.35 23.96 25.39
C GLU A 24 -2.09 24.85 25.46
N LEU A 25 -1.19 24.77 24.48
CA LEU A 25 -0.01 25.60 24.38
C LEU A 25 -0.34 27.12 24.41
N LYS A 26 -1.39 27.51 23.65
CA LYS A 26 -1.88 28.90 23.61
C LYS A 26 -2.33 29.38 25.00
N ALA A 27 -3.12 28.53 25.69
CA ALA A 27 -3.64 28.87 27.02
C ALA A 27 -2.53 29.04 28.04
N ASP A 28 -1.57 28.10 28.07
CA ASP A 28 -0.42 28.17 29.00
C ASP A 28 0.45 29.40 28.72
N LEU A 29 0.76 29.67 27.45
CA LEU A 29 1.53 30.84 27.05
C LEU A 29 0.85 32.15 27.44
N LEU A 30 -0.45 32.28 27.29
CA LEU A 30 -1.19 33.47 27.70
C LEU A 30 -1.07 33.73 29.21
N VAL A 31 -1.13 32.69 30.02
CA VAL A 31 -0.95 32.79 31.47
C VAL A 31 0.44 33.35 31.81
N ASP A 32 1.48 32.76 31.24
CA ASP A 32 2.87 33.15 31.47
C ASP A 32 3.14 34.59 31.01
N LEU A 33 2.61 34.98 29.85
CA LEU A 33 2.76 36.34 29.33
C LEU A 33 2.04 37.39 30.17
N HIS A 34 0.85 37.10 30.67
CA HIS A 34 0.12 37.97 31.57
C HIS A 34 0.89 38.16 32.91
N GLU A 35 1.41 37.06 33.45
CA GLU A 35 2.23 37.13 34.68
C GLU A 35 3.47 37.99 34.46
N ARG A 36 4.22 37.74 33.37
CA ARG A 36 5.41 38.51 33.02
C ARG A 36 5.13 40.01 32.81
N PHE A 37 4.04 40.31 32.11
CA PHE A 37 3.61 41.70 31.90
C PHE A 37 3.32 42.41 33.23
N HIS A 38 2.62 41.75 34.16
CA HIS A 38 2.30 42.29 35.47
C HIS A 38 3.56 42.52 36.32
N GLU A 39 4.55 41.63 36.28
CA GLU A 39 5.84 41.81 36.94
C GLU A 39 6.55 43.07 36.45
N LEU A 40 6.67 43.25 35.13
CA LEU A 40 7.31 44.42 34.53
C LEU A 40 6.59 45.72 34.86
N LYS A 41 5.27 45.68 34.98
CA LYS A 41 4.47 46.83 35.48
C LYS A 41 4.78 47.14 36.95
N ALA A 42 4.91 46.13 37.80
CA ALA A 42 5.27 46.29 39.20
C ALA A 42 6.70 46.85 39.38
N GLU A 43 7.61 46.56 38.44
CA GLU A 43 8.96 47.15 38.35
C GLU A 43 8.96 48.61 37.87
N GLY A 44 7.78 49.19 37.56
CA GLY A 44 7.64 50.60 37.18
C GLY A 44 7.78 50.87 35.66
N LYS A 45 7.75 49.86 34.82
CA LYS A 45 7.75 50.05 33.38
C LYS A 45 6.41 50.64 32.91
N ASP A 46 6.43 51.48 31.91
CA ASP A 46 5.19 51.90 31.23
C ASP A 46 4.58 50.76 30.42
N ASP A 47 3.34 50.94 29.95
CA ASP A 47 2.60 49.87 29.29
C ASP A 47 3.21 49.43 27.95
N ALA A 48 3.86 50.35 27.21
CA ALA A 48 4.48 50.04 25.94
C ALA A 48 5.78 49.26 26.13
N ALA A 49 6.64 49.73 27.06
CA ALA A 49 7.89 49.04 27.39
C ALA A 49 7.64 47.66 28.02
N ALA A 50 6.64 47.54 28.90
CA ALA A 50 6.26 46.24 29.46
C ALA A 50 5.76 45.26 28.39
N PHE A 51 4.97 45.72 27.44
CA PHE A 51 4.49 44.87 26.33
C PHE A 51 5.66 44.40 25.46
N GLU A 52 6.54 45.30 24.98
CA GLU A 52 7.68 44.91 24.14
C GLU A 52 8.61 43.92 24.86
N LEU A 53 8.96 44.15 26.10
CA LEU A 53 9.81 43.25 26.88
C LEU A 53 9.14 41.87 27.14
N THR A 54 7.82 41.86 27.27
CA THR A 54 7.07 40.60 27.41
C THR A 54 7.13 39.79 26.11
N ILE A 55 6.91 40.42 24.97
CA ILE A 55 6.99 39.72 23.66
C ILE A 55 8.42 39.29 23.37
N ASP A 56 9.43 40.13 23.62
CA ASP A 56 10.82 39.73 23.41
C ASP A 56 11.26 38.54 24.28
N SER A 57 10.62 38.31 25.42
CA SER A 57 10.95 37.22 26.33
C SER A 57 10.57 35.83 25.81
N ILE A 58 9.64 35.73 24.84
CA ILE A 58 9.21 34.46 24.28
C ILE A 58 10.00 34.01 23.03
N GLY A 59 10.90 34.84 22.52
CA GLY A 59 11.72 34.53 21.37
C GLY A 59 10.87 34.28 20.09
N ASP A 60 11.30 33.31 19.24
CA ASP A 60 10.59 32.98 18.02
C ASP A 60 9.44 32.00 18.30
N ILE A 61 8.33 32.58 18.78
CA ILE A 61 7.12 31.81 19.08
C ILE A 61 6.47 31.20 17.80
N GLU A 62 6.58 31.88 16.66
CA GLU A 62 6.01 31.39 15.41
C GLU A 62 6.66 30.08 14.99
N GLN A 63 7.99 29.99 15.09
CA GLN A 63 8.70 28.73 14.82
C GLN A 63 8.28 27.63 15.79
N THR A 64 8.18 27.91 17.07
CA THR A 64 7.77 26.94 18.10
C THR A 64 6.38 26.40 17.84
N VAL A 65 5.40 27.27 17.55
CA VAL A 65 4.02 26.87 17.25
C VAL A 65 3.96 26.04 15.97
N GLN A 66 4.74 26.39 14.95
CA GLN A 66 4.83 25.63 13.70
C GLN A 66 5.41 24.23 13.93
N GLU A 67 6.47 24.09 14.72
CA GLU A 67 7.08 22.80 15.07
C GLU A 67 6.12 21.90 15.85
N VAL A 68 5.44 22.44 16.87
CA VAL A 68 4.42 21.71 17.66
C VAL A 68 3.25 21.31 16.79
N SER A 69 2.76 22.18 15.90
CA SER A 69 1.68 21.86 14.95
C SER A 69 2.06 20.73 14.00
N ASN A 70 3.27 20.77 13.44
CA ASN A 70 3.77 19.72 12.55
C ASN A 70 3.92 18.39 13.28
N LEU A 71 4.43 18.39 14.51
CA LEU A 71 4.55 17.20 15.34
C LEU A 71 3.18 16.62 15.71
N SER A 72 2.23 17.46 16.13
CA SER A 72 0.85 17.03 16.42
C SER A 72 0.17 16.40 15.22
N ARG A 73 0.23 17.04 14.06
CA ARG A 73 -0.33 16.49 12.81
C ARG A 73 0.33 15.17 12.41
N SER A 74 1.64 15.04 12.66
CA SER A 74 2.37 13.79 12.41
C SER A 74 1.91 12.67 13.33
N LEU A 75 1.73 12.96 14.62
CA LEU A 75 1.24 12.01 15.62
C LEU A 75 -0.22 11.60 15.37
N GLU A 76 -1.08 12.56 15.03
CA GLU A 76 -2.47 12.30 14.67
C GLU A 76 -2.57 11.40 13.44
N ARG A 77 -1.77 11.64 12.39
CA ARG A 77 -1.69 10.75 11.22
C ARG A 77 -1.24 9.35 11.60
N GLN A 78 -0.23 9.21 12.48
CA GLN A 78 0.22 7.90 12.95
C GLN A 78 -0.85 7.15 13.73
N LEU A 79 -1.65 7.84 14.53
CA LEU A 79 -2.76 7.23 15.29
C LEU A 79 -3.90 6.79 14.38
N VAL A 80 -4.26 7.60 13.37
CA VAL A 80 -5.35 7.30 12.40
C VAL A 80 -4.93 6.21 11.41
N THR A 81 -3.64 5.92 11.23
CA THR A 81 -3.15 4.89 10.28
C THR A 81 -2.79 3.55 10.94
N ARG A 82 -3.01 3.38 12.25
CA ARG A 82 -2.70 2.12 12.95
C ARG A 82 -3.98 1.38 13.34
N PHE A 83 -4.19 0.26 12.68
CA PHE A 83 -5.34 -0.65 12.83
C PHE A 83 -4.88 -2.08 13.15
N ASP A 84 -3.67 -2.24 13.71
CA ASP A 84 -3.09 -3.56 13.98
C ASP A 84 -3.92 -4.36 14.99
N ALA A 85 -4.04 -5.66 14.79
CA ALA A 85 -4.74 -6.60 15.65
C ALA A 85 -6.20 -6.19 15.97
N SER A 86 -6.86 -5.51 15.03
CA SER A 86 -8.22 -4.98 15.18
C SER A 86 -9.27 -5.89 14.53
N ASP A 87 -10.47 -5.91 15.08
CA ASP A 87 -11.64 -6.50 14.40
C ASP A 87 -12.38 -5.40 13.61
N LEU A 88 -12.15 -5.42 12.31
CA LEU A 88 -12.66 -4.42 11.35
C LEU A 88 -13.47 -5.10 10.24
N ARG A 89 -14.08 -6.25 10.53
CA ARG A 89 -14.89 -6.98 9.56
C ARG A 89 -16.06 -6.13 9.04
N GLY A 90 -16.20 -6.09 7.71
CA GLY A 90 -17.25 -5.32 7.04
C GLY A 90 -17.13 -3.80 7.21
N SER A 91 -15.97 -3.29 7.63
CA SER A 91 -15.73 -1.85 7.76
C SER A 91 -15.64 -1.18 6.39
N ASP A 92 -16.10 0.07 6.33
CA ASP A 92 -16.05 0.92 5.15
C ASP A 92 -14.81 1.83 5.19
N PHE A 93 -13.86 1.54 4.29
CA PHE A 93 -12.66 2.33 4.01
C PHE A 93 -12.64 2.83 2.56
N ALA A 94 -13.80 2.88 1.88
CA ALA A 94 -13.87 3.31 0.50
C ALA A 94 -13.37 4.76 0.33
N GLY A 95 -12.47 4.97 -0.64
CA GLY A 95 -11.91 6.28 -0.96
C GLY A 95 -11.00 6.92 0.10
N VAL A 96 -10.66 6.21 1.18
CA VAL A 96 -9.81 6.78 2.25
C VAL A 96 -8.36 6.97 1.83
N GLU A 97 -7.72 7.99 2.36
CA GLU A 97 -6.29 8.27 2.22
C GLU A 97 -5.51 7.71 3.42
N VAL A 98 -5.06 6.45 3.34
CA VAL A 98 -4.33 5.77 4.43
C VAL A 98 -2.99 5.24 3.93
N ARG A 99 -2.16 6.13 3.41
CA ARG A 99 -0.80 5.77 2.96
C ARG A 99 0.05 5.30 4.13
N GLY A 100 0.74 4.17 3.96
CA GLY A 100 1.55 3.57 5.01
C GLY A 100 0.74 3.00 6.18
N GLY A 101 -0.58 2.80 6.01
CA GLY A 101 -1.49 2.26 7.01
C GLY A 101 -1.04 0.91 7.55
N LYS A 102 -1.23 0.68 8.85
CA LYS A 102 -0.90 -0.57 9.53
C LYS A 102 -2.18 -1.33 9.86
N PHE A 103 -2.43 -2.42 9.12
CA PHE A 103 -3.57 -3.31 9.30
C PHE A 103 -3.11 -4.73 9.67
N GLU A 104 -1.91 -4.86 10.24
CA GLU A 104 -1.28 -6.16 10.46
C GLU A 104 -2.06 -7.01 11.48
N ALA A 105 -2.15 -8.32 11.23
CA ALA A 105 -2.83 -9.29 12.08
C ALA A 105 -4.31 -8.94 12.40
N SER A 106 -4.98 -8.20 11.52
CA SER A 106 -6.35 -7.73 11.72
C SER A 106 -7.38 -8.60 11.00
N ALA A 107 -8.61 -8.66 11.54
CA ALA A 107 -9.73 -9.28 10.89
C ALA A 107 -10.46 -8.22 10.03
N LEU A 108 -10.31 -8.32 8.71
CA LEU A 108 -10.81 -7.35 7.70
C LEU A 108 -11.74 -8.02 6.69
N ARG A 109 -12.26 -9.20 7.01
CA ARG A 109 -13.13 -9.95 6.12
C ARG A 109 -14.33 -9.11 5.67
N GLY A 110 -14.55 -9.01 4.35
CA GLY A 110 -15.67 -8.29 3.74
C GLY A 110 -15.59 -6.77 3.88
N SER A 111 -14.42 -6.20 4.26
CA SER A 111 -14.25 -4.74 4.31
C SER A 111 -14.15 -4.15 2.91
N ASP A 112 -14.61 -2.91 2.77
CA ASP A 112 -14.55 -2.15 1.53
C ASP A 112 -13.37 -1.16 1.55
N PHE A 113 -12.39 -1.39 0.69
CA PHE A 113 -11.23 -0.52 0.43
C PHE A 113 -11.26 0.03 -1.01
N SER A 114 -12.43 0.04 -1.65
CA SER A 114 -12.54 0.50 -3.04
C SER A 114 -12.07 1.95 -3.16
N HIS A 115 -11.28 2.20 -4.21
CA HIS A 115 -10.69 3.52 -4.49
C HIS A 115 -9.83 4.14 -3.37
N ALA A 116 -9.48 3.37 -2.34
CA ALA A 116 -8.63 3.85 -1.25
C ALA A 116 -7.16 4.03 -1.71
N ASN A 117 -6.47 5.01 -1.16
CA ASN A 117 -5.03 5.15 -1.31
C ASN A 117 -4.32 4.43 -0.16
N LEU A 118 -3.87 3.22 -0.44
CA LEU A 118 -3.22 2.29 0.49
C LEU A 118 -1.72 2.13 0.17
N ALA A 119 -1.13 3.08 -0.57
CA ALA A 119 0.27 2.98 -0.97
C ALA A 119 1.20 2.84 0.23
N GLY A 120 2.09 1.84 0.20
CA GLY A 120 3.01 1.50 1.30
C GLY A 120 2.36 0.91 2.55
N SER A 121 1.05 0.61 2.52
CA SER A 121 0.35 0.01 3.67
C SER A 121 0.74 -1.45 3.91
N SER A 122 0.58 -1.92 5.15
CA SER A 122 0.84 -3.30 5.54
C SER A 122 -0.42 -3.98 6.05
N PHE A 123 -0.79 -5.08 5.38
CA PHE A 123 -1.86 -6.00 5.75
C PHE A 123 -1.30 -7.36 6.22
N LYS A 124 0.01 -7.44 6.48
CA LYS A 124 0.69 -8.69 6.78
C LYS A 124 -0.01 -9.48 7.88
N GLY A 125 -0.30 -10.75 7.60
CA GLY A 125 -0.93 -11.65 8.57
C GLY A 125 -2.42 -11.43 8.83
N SER A 126 -3.09 -10.59 8.04
CA SER A 126 -4.52 -10.28 8.20
C SER A 126 -5.42 -11.22 7.40
N ASP A 127 -6.67 -11.33 7.81
CA ASP A 127 -7.74 -11.98 7.05
C ASP A 127 -8.54 -10.90 6.30
N VAL A 128 -8.31 -10.78 4.99
CA VAL A 128 -9.02 -9.89 4.08
C VAL A 128 -9.88 -10.67 3.07
N ALA A 129 -10.28 -11.88 3.41
CA ALA A 129 -11.20 -12.64 2.57
C ALA A 129 -12.49 -11.86 2.32
N ASP A 130 -13.05 -12.00 1.11
CA ASP A 130 -14.24 -11.27 0.67
C ASP A 130 -14.11 -9.72 0.63
N ALA A 131 -12.91 -9.16 0.86
CA ALA A 131 -12.70 -7.71 0.85
C ALA A 131 -12.66 -7.14 -0.58
N ASN A 132 -13.06 -5.88 -0.71
CA ASN A 132 -13.11 -5.14 -1.96
C ASN A 132 -11.94 -4.13 -2.03
N PHE A 133 -11.01 -4.33 -2.98
CA PHE A 133 -9.90 -3.41 -3.29
C PHE A 133 -10.03 -2.83 -4.70
N ASP A 134 -11.24 -2.77 -5.27
CA ASP A 134 -11.46 -2.28 -6.62
C ASP A 134 -11.03 -0.81 -6.74
N GLY A 135 -10.17 -0.51 -7.72
CA GLY A 135 -9.64 0.83 -7.94
C GLY A 135 -8.67 1.34 -6.87
N ALA A 136 -8.32 0.53 -5.86
CA ALA A 136 -7.40 0.95 -4.82
C ALA A 136 -5.94 1.11 -5.33
N ASP A 137 -5.20 2.06 -4.78
CA ASP A 137 -3.75 2.16 -4.97
C ASP A 137 -3.02 1.36 -3.88
N LEU A 138 -2.45 0.23 -4.29
CA LEU A 138 -1.67 -0.68 -3.46
C LEU A 138 -0.17 -0.65 -3.80
N THR A 139 0.31 0.45 -4.38
CA THR A 139 1.73 0.64 -4.70
C THR A 139 2.59 0.43 -3.45
N ASP A 140 3.63 -0.43 -3.55
CA ASP A 140 4.52 -0.82 -2.45
C ASP A 140 3.82 -1.44 -1.22
N ALA A 141 2.55 -1.84 -1.32
CA ALA A 141 1.82 -2.43 -0.20
C ALA A 141 2.34 -3.83 0.14
N ASN A 142 2.40 -4.14 1.44
CA ASN A 142 2.74 -5.46 1.94
C ASN A 142 1.46 -6.26 2.25
N MET A 143 1.09 -7.16 1.34
CA MET A 143 -0.02 -8.09 1.47
C MET A 143 0.48 -9.54 1.62
N SER A 144 1.61 -9.71 2.31
CA SER A 144 2.22 -11.04 2.47
C SER A 144 1.62 -11.82 3.64
N ALA A 145 1.59 -13.15 3.48
CA ALA A 145 1.10 -14.10 4.48
C ALA A 145 -0.34 -13.79 4.94
N ILE A 146 -1.23 -13.44 4.00
CA ILE A 146 -2.63 -13.10 4.25
C ILE A 146 -3.59 -14.07 3.55
N GLU A 147 -4.83 -14.10 4.00
CA GLU A 147 -5.93 -14.81 3.34
C GLU A 147 -6.77 -13.83 2.53
N LEU A 148 -6.84 -14.06 1.21
CA LEU A 148 -7.50 -13.20 0.21
C LEU A 148 -8.67 -13.91 -0.49
N ALA A 149 -9.11 -15.06 0.00
CA ALA A 149 -10.15 -15.82 -0.67
C ALA A 149 -11.34 -14.94 -1.09
N ARG A 150 -11.68 -14.94 -2.38
CA ARG A 150 -12.76 -14.17 -3.01
C ARG A 150 -12.64 -12.65 -2.91
N ALA A 151 -11.47 -12.11 -2.56
CA ALA A 151 -11.24 -10.67 -2.62
C ALA A 151 -11.23 -10.16 -4.08
N SER A 152 -11.60 -8.91 -4.28
CA SER A 152 -11.63 -8.25 -5.60
C SER A 152 -10.58 -7.15 -5.71
N PHE A 153 -9.87 -7.12 -6.87
CA PHE A 153 -8.84 -6.13 -7.23
C PHE A 153 -9.08 -5.57 -8.63
N ARG A 154 -10.34 -5.33 -8.99
CA ARG A 154 -10.66 -4.78 -10.31
C ARG A 154 -10.12 -3.36 -10.46
N GLY A 155 -9.35 -3.11 -11.53
CA GLY A 155 -8.79 -1.78 -11.82
C GLY A 155 -7.85 -1.24 -10.75
N SER A 156 -7.38 -2.08 -9.83
CA SER A 156 -6.44 -1.65 -8.79
C SER A 156 -5.03 -1.40 -9.35
N ILE A 157 -4.27 -0.53 -8.68
CA ILE A 157 -2.88 -0.21 -9.01
C ILE A 157 -1.97 -1.12 -8.17
N LEU A 158 -1.33 -2.09 -8.84
CA LEU A 158 -0.48 -3.10 -8.22
C LEU A 158 0.97 -2.93 -8.69
N VAL A 159 1.66 -1.94 -8.12
CA VAL A 159 3.06 -1.66 -8.41
C VAL A 159 3.92 -2.08 -7.23
N ARG A 160 4.82 -3.04 -7.41
CA ARG A 160 5.70 -3.61 -6.35
C ARG A 160 4.94 -4.14 -5.12
N THR A 161 3.66 -4.47 -5.28
CA THR A 161 2.84 -5.06 -4.22
C THR A 161 3.33 -6.47 -3.89
N ASP A 162 3.44 -6.81 -2.61
CA ASP A 162 3.93 -8.11 -2.16
C ASP A 162 2.80 -8.99 -1.62
N PHE A 163 2.40 -10.01 -2.39
CA PHE A 163 1.43 -11.06 -2.01
C PHE A 163 2.12 -12.38 -1.62
N SER A 164 3.40 -12.39 -1.35
CA SER A 164 4.14 -13.62 -1.08
C SER A 164 3.55 -14.40 0.11
N LYS A 165 3.49 -15.74 -0.02
CA LYS A 165 2.99 -16.68 1.00
C LYS A 165 1.50 -16.50 1.34
N SER A 166 0.70 -15.95 0.45
CA SER A 166 -0.73 -15.68 0.66
C SER A 166 -1.62 -16.69 -0.03
N GLY A 167 -2.85 -16.85 0.46
CA GLY A 167 -3.90 -17.63 -0.17
C GLY A 167 -4.78 -16.73 -1.04
N LEU A 168 -4.76 -16.94 -2.37
CA LEU A 168 -5.55 -16.18 -3.34
C LEU A 168 -6.66 -17.02 -3.98
N THR A 169 -7.16 -18.03 -3.31
CA THR A 169 -8.21 -18.89 -3.84
C THR A 169 -9.44 -18.07 -4.20
N GLU A 170 -9.88 -18.16 -5.49
CA GLU A 170 -11.04 -17.42 -6.00
C GLU A 170 -10.90 -15.88 -5.96
N THR A 171 -9.71 -15.36 -5.68
CA THR A 171 -9.43 -13.92 -5.78
C THR A 171 -9.54 -13.48 -7.25
N ARG A 172 -10.09 -12.30 -7.48
CA ARG A 172 -10.31 -11.76 -8.82
C ARG A 172 -9.46 -10.53 -9.08
N PHE A 173 -8.64 -10.60 -10.11
CA PHE A 173 -7.94 -9.47 -10.70
C PHE A 173 -8.54 -9.22 -12.10
N ALA A 174 -9.16 -8.08 -12.30
CA ALA A 174 -9.74 -7.70 -13.58
C ALA A 174 -9.27 -6.29 -13.95
N ASP A 175 -8.90 -6.10 -15.22
CA ASP A 175 -8.44 -4.80 -15.73
C ASP A 175 -7.27 -4.21 -14.90
N ALA A 176 -6.46 -5.06 -14.27
CA ALA A 176 -5.36 -4.66 -13.39
C ALA A 176 -3.99 -4.75 -14.11
N ALA A 177 -3.12 -3.78 -13.87
CA ALA A 177 -1.74 -3.80 -14.31
C ALA A 177 -0.83 -4.25 -13.16
N LEU A 178 -0.20 -5.44 -13.30
CA LEU A 178 0.73 -5.97 -12.31
C LEU A 178 2.17 -5.61 -12.73
N LEU A 179 2.76 -4.65 -12.02
CA LEU A 179 4.14 -4.20 -12.28
C LEU A 179 5.03 -4.56 -11.09
N ASP A 180 6.05 -5.40 -11.32
CA ASP A 180 7.00 -5.87 -10.30
C ASP A 180 6.35 -6.50 -9.05
N VAL A 181 5.17 -7.11 -9.23
CA VAL A 181 4.39 -7.74 -8.15
C VAL A 181 5.03 -9.06 -7.74
N LYS A 182 5.09 -9.31 -6.42
CA LYS A 182 5.59 -10.57 -5.85
C LYS A 182 4.42 -11.49 -5.48
N LEU A 183 4.37 -12.63 -6.15
CA LEU A 183 3.40 -13.72 -5.93
C LEU A 183 4.13 -15.03 -5.60
N ARG A 184 5.21 -14.95 -4.80
CA ARG A 184 6.06 -16.10 -4.48
C ARG A 184 5.46 -16.96 -3.38
N MET A 185 5.56 -18.29 -3.53
CA MET A 185 5.03 -19.26 -2.56
C MET A 185 3.53 -19.04 -2.26
N THR A 186 2.76 -18.66 -3.26
CA THR A 186 1.37 -18.24 -3.17
C THR A 186 0.48 -19.36 -3.71
N ASP A 187 -0.68 -19.57 -3.10
CA ASP A 187 -1.72 -20.45 -3.66
C ASP A 187 -2.63 -19.63 -4.59
N LEU A 188 -2.49 -19.87 -5.89
CA LEU A 188 -3.24 -19.17 -6.95
C LEU A 188 -4.29 -20.07 -7.61
N ARG A 189 -4.57 -21.23 -7.04
CA ARG A 189 -5.59 -22.12 -7.61
C ARG A 189 -6.95 -21.43 -7.59
N ARG A 190 -7.62 -21.45 -8.76
CA ARG A 190 -8.92 -20.80 -8.98
C ARG A 190 -8.89 -19.27 -8.90
N THR A 191 -7.69 -18.63 -8.79
CA THR A 191 -7.55 -17.19 -9.01
C THR A 191 -7.94 -16.84 -10.43
N VAL A 192 -8.59 -15.70 -10.62
CA VAL A 192 -9.04 -15.21 -11.92
C VAL A 192 -8.26 -13.97 -12.31
N PHE A 193 -7.61 -14.00 -13.49
CA PHE A 193 -6.96 -12.85 -14.11
C PHE A 193 -7.68 -12.53 -15.42
N GLU A 194 -8.41 -11.42 -15.46
CA GLU A 194 -9.15 -10.97 -16.65
C GLU A 194 -8.54 -9.67 -17.15
N HIS A 195 -8.15 -9.62 -18.43
CA HIS A 195 -7.56 -8.44 -19.09
C HIS A 195 -6.37 -7.82 -18.31
N CYS A 196 -5.57 -8.68 -17.67
CA CYS A 196 -4.42 -8.24 -16.90
C CYS A 196 -3.14 -8.20 -17.74
N ALA A 197 -2.27 -7.22 -17.46
CA ALA A 197 -0.92 -7.15 -17.98
C ALA A 197 0.10 -7.46 -16.87
N PHE A 198 1.09 -8.31 -17.19
CA PHE A 198 2.10 -8.77 -16.23
C PHE A 198 3.48 -8.30 -16.66
N THR A 199 4.09 -7.41 -15.89
CA THR A 199 5.46 -6.95 -16.11
C THR A 199 6.29 -7.13 -14.84
N GLY A 200 7.41 -7.86 -14.93
CA GLY A 200 8.30 -8.09 -13.77
C GLY A 200 7.72 -8.99 -12.68
N VAL A 201 6.59 -9.66 -12.91
CA VAL A 201 5.90 -10.45 -11.88
C VAL A 201 6.65 -11.72 -11.53
N ASP A 202 6.75 -12.02 -10.22
CA ASP A 202 7.45 -13.22 -9.72
C ASP A 202 6.46 -14.23 -9.11
N PHE A 203 6.13 -15.28 -9.87
CA PHE A 203 5.32 -16.44 -9.44
C PHE A 203 6.16 -17.62 -8.93
N SER A 204 7.43 -17.42 -8.61
CA SER A 204 8.31 -18.51 -8.24
C SER A 204 7.81 -19.27 -7.01
N TYR A 205 7.88 -20.61 -7.06
CA TYR A 205 7.44 -21.54 -6.01
C TYR A 205 5.92 -21.55 -5.73
N SER A 206 5.11 -20.92 -6.55
CA SER A 206 3.65 -20.81 -6.34
C SER A 206 2.89 -21.97 -6.95
N ASP A 207 1.68 -22.16 -6.48
CA ASP A 207 0.75 -23.17 -7.00
C ASP A 207 -0.23 -22.49 -7.98
N LEU A 208 0.00 -22.69 -9.29
CA LEU A 208 -0.82 -22.16 -10.36
C LEU A 208 -1.67 -23.24 -11.06
N ARG A 209 -1.77 -24.43 -10.49
CA ARG A 209 -2.44 -25.56 -11.14
C ARG A 209 -3.83 -25.21 -11.65
N GLY A 210 -4.06 -25.45 -12.95
CA GLY A 210 -5.31 -25.18 -13.63
C GLY A 210 -5.59 -23.68 -13.87
N LEU A 211 -4.61 -22.79 -13.68
CA LEU A 211 -4.78 -21.36 -13.94
C LEU A 211 -4.83 -21.09 -15.44
N HIS A 212 -5.67 -20.14 -15.86
CA HIS A 212 -5.78 -19.68 -17.23
C HIS A 212 -5.18 -18.29 -17.37
N LEU A 213 -4.13 -18.17 -18.19
CA LEU A 213 -3.45 -16.92 -18.55
C LEU A 213 -3.55 -16.68 -20.07
N ASP A 214 -4.67 -17.13 -20.65
CA ASP A 214 -4.93 -17.08 -22.09
C ASP A 214 -5.06 -15.60 -22.54
N GLY A 215 -4.49 -15.26 -23.69
CA GLY A 215 -4.49 -13.90 -24.25
C GLY A 215 -3.67 -12.87 -23.47
N SER A 216 -3.06 -13.26 -22.38
CA SER A 216 -2.30 -12.32 -21.51
C SER A 216 -0.97 -11.89 -22.14
N THR A 217 -0.50 -10.70 -21.78
CA THR A 217 0.84 -10.22 -22.09
C THR A 217 1.73 -10.35 -20.85
N LEU A 218 2.80 -11.15 -20.97
CA LEU A 218 3.75 -11.44 -19.91
C LEU A 218 5.15 -10.97 -20.34
N VAL A 219 5.70 -10.00 -19.62
CA VAL A 219 7.04 -9.43 -19.87
C VAL A 219 7.91 -9.54 -18.63
N THR A 220 9.08 -10.18 -18.75
CA THR A 220 10.04 -10.37 -17.64
C THR A 220 9.42 -11.12 -16.44
N VAL A 221 8.54 -12.10 -16.71
CA VAL A 221 7.80 -12.86 -15.69
C VAL A 221 8.55 -14.12 -15.29
N ARG A 222 8.47 -14.50 -14.00
CA ARG A 222 9.14 -15.70 -13.46
C ARG A 222 8.14 -16.74 -12.97
N PHE A 223 8.20 -17.96 -13.53
CA PHE A 223 7.48 -19.15 -13.07
C PHE A 223 8.45 -20.21 -12.50
N ASP A 224 9.61 -19.78 -11.99
CA ASP A 224 10.66 -20.70 -11.55
C ASP A 224 10.17 -21.60 -10.40
N ARG A 225 10.22 -22.91 -10.58
CA ARG A 225 9.75 -23.93 -9.62
C ARG A 225 8.26 -23.77 -9.21
N ALA A 226 7.45 -23.18 -10.06
CA ALA A 226 6.01 -23.10 -9.85
C ALA A 226 5.33 -24.42 -10.26
N ALA A 227 4.23 -24.77 -9.58
CA ALA A 227 3.39 -25.89 -9.99
C ALA A 227 2.48 -25.42 -11.14
N LEU A 228 2.69 -26.00 -12.34
CA LEU A 228 2.08 -25.54 -13.60
C LEU A 228 1.18 -26.60 -14.25
N GLU A 229 0.81 -27.65 -13.54
CA GLU A 229 -0.04 -28.70 -14.10
C GLU A 229 -1.37 -28.14 -14.60
N GLY A 230 -1.63 -28.26 -15.90
CA GLY A 230 -2.88 -27.81 -16.53
C GLY A 230 -3.03 -26.30 -16.69
N VAL A 231 -1.96 -25.52 -16.53
CA VAL A 231 -1.97 -24.07 -16.83
C VAL A 231 -2.09 -23.85 -18.34
N THR A 232 -2.79 -22.79 -18.74
CA THR A 232 -2.92 -22.42 -20.15
C THR A 232 -2.43 -21.00 -20.42
N PHE A 233 -1.71 -20.84 -21.56
CA PHE A 233 -1.20 -19.59 -22.12
C PHE A 233 -1.62 -19.46 -23.59
N ARG A 234 -2.85 -19.88 -23.93
CA ARG A 234 -3.33 -19.82 -25.31
C ARG A 234 -3.37 -18.38 -25.79
N ASP A 235 -2.90 -18.12 -27.00
CA ASP A 235 -2.87 -16.78 -27.61
C ASP A 235 -2.12 -15.72 -26.77
N ALA A 236 -1.38 -16.14 -25.74
CA ALA A 236 -0.62 -15.23 -24.88
C ALA A 236 0.69 -14.77 -25.56
N THR A 237 1.19 -13.60 -25.13
CA THR A 237 2.50 -13.09 -25.53
C THR A 237 3.48 -13.21 -24.36
N LEU A 238 4.56 -13.98 -24.55
CA LEU A 238 5.59 -14.25 -23.55
C LEU A 238 6.93 -13.67 -24.00
N ARG A 239 7.44 -12.66 -23.29
CA ARG A 239 8.75 -12.03 -23.55
C ARG A 239 9.61 -12.04 -22.31
N ASP A 240 10.82 -12.60 -22.41
CA ASP A 240 11.75 -12.75 -21.29
C ASP A 240 11.09 -13.47 -20.09
N VAL A 241 10.41 -14.60 -20.39
CA VAL A 241 9.70 -15.37 -19.36
C VAL A 241 10.51 -16.59 -18.94
N SER A 242 10.69 -16.76 -17.62
CA SER A 242 11.51 -17.83 -17.04
C SER A 242 10.64 -18.95 -16.45
N PHE A 243 10.99 -20.23 -16.79
CA PHE A 243 10.34 -21.44 -16.33
C PHE A 243 11.35 -22.43 -15.71
N ARG A 244 12.31 -21.99 -14.93
CA ARG A 244 13.38 -22.86 -14.41
C ARG A 244 12.82 -24.01 -13.58
N ALA A 245 12.97 -25.22 -14.11
CA ALA A 245 12.54 -26.47 -13.49
C ALA A 245 13.77 -27.27 -13.02
N THR A 246 14.00 -27.32 -11.72
CA THR A 246 15.17 -28.04 -11.14
C THR A 246 14.91 -29.51 -10.86
N SER A 247 13.67 -29.96 -10.81
CA SER A 247 13.32 -31.34 -10.54
C SER A 247 12.52 -31.98 -11.67
N ARG A 248 12.50 -33.32 -11.70
CA ARG A 248 11.72 -34.11 -12.66
C ARG A 248 10.21 -33.75 -12.59
N LYS A 249 9.69 -33.50 -11.39
CA LYS A 249 8.30 -33.10 -11.16
C LYS A 249 7.92 -31.87 -11.98
N TYR A 250 8.68 -30.77 -11.83
CA TYR A 250 8.41 -29.51 -12.54
C TYR A 250 8.55 -29.65 -14.07
N ARG A 251 9.53 -30.46 -14.55
CA ARG A 251 9.67 -30.75 -15.98
C ARG A 251 8.48 -31.55 -16.54
N THR A 252 7.90 -32.45 -15.74
CA THR A 252 6.71 -33.19 -16.15
C THR A 252 5.50 -32.27 -16.21
N ALA A 253 5.35 -31.34 -15.30
CA ALA A 253 4.27 -30.35 -15.27
C ALA A 253 4.26 -29.48 -16.54
N ILE A 254 5.43 -29.01 -17.01
CA ILE A 254 5.55 -28.20 -18.24
C ILE A 254 4.91 -28.89 -19.46
N ARG A 255 4.93 -30.23 -19.54
CA ARG A 255 4.34 -30.98 -20.65
C ARG A 255 2.80 -30.96 -20.66
N THR A 256 2.20 -30.52 -19.56
CA THR A 256 0.72 -30.40 -19.43
C THR A 256 0.24 -28.96 -19.66
N VAL A 257 1.16 -28.04 -19.90
CA VAL A 257 0.85 -26.62 -20.15
C VAL A 257 0.47 -26.43 -21.61
N ALA A 258 -0.62 -25.71 -21.88
CA ALA A 258 -1.05 -25.40 -23.24
C ALA A 258 -0.52 -24.02 -23.69
N PHE A 259 0.18 -24.01 -24.85
CA PHE A 259 0.74 -22.80 -25.46
C PHE A 259 0.17 -22.54 -26.87
N ASP A 260 -0.98 -23.13 -27.23
CA ASP A 260 -1.55 -22.98 -28.56
C ASP A 260 -1.75 -21.49 -28.91
N GLY A 261 -1.28 -21.10 -30.10
CA GLY A 261 -1.39 -19.71 -30.59
C GLY A 261 -0.47 -18.70 -29.86
N ALA A 262 0.29 -19.11 -28.86
CA ALA A 262 1.16 -18.19 -28.11
C ALA A 262 2.28 -17.63 -28.98
N ARG A 263 2.71 -16.40 -28.64
CA ARG A 263 3.89 -15.73 -29.23
C ARG A 263 4.97 -15.65 -28.17
N MET A 264 6.21 -15.93 -28.51
CA MET A 264 7.28 -15.84 -27.54
C MET A 264 8.64 -15.50 -28.18
N ASP A 265 9.51 -14.86 -27.37
CA ASP A 265 10.88 -14.61 -27.77
C ASP A 265 11.71 -15.90 -27.86
N LYS A 266 12.85 -15.81 -28.56
CA LYS A 266 13.73 -16.96 -28.80
C LYS A 266 14.26 -17.62 -27.54
N LEU A 267 14.53 -16.85 -26.46
CA LEU A 267 15.07 -17.40 -25.21
C LEU A 267 14.01 -18.15 -24.42
N THR A 268 12.81 -17.59 -24.30
CA THR A 268 11.62 -18.24 -23.69
C THR A 268 11.31 -19.53 -24.42
N TYR A 269 11.25 -19.50 -25.77
CA TYR A 269 11.02 -20.69 -26.60
C TYR A 269 12.08 -21.77 -26.39
N ALA A 270 13.36 -21.42 -26.45
CA ALA A 270 14.45 -22.37 -26.26
C ALA A 270 14.43 -23.02 -24.88
N GLY A 271 14.13 -22.25 -23.84
CA GLY A 271 13.97 -22.76 -22.47
C GLY A 271 12.85 -23.78 -22.34
N LEU A 272 11.67 -23.46 -22.84
CA LEU A 272 10.49 -24.36 -22.83
C LEU A 272 10.70 -25.62 -23.67
N LYS A 273 11.29 -25.49 -24.86
CA LYS A 273 11.66 -26.61 -25.72
C LYS A 273 12.62 -27.57 -25.04
N GLY A 274 13.63 -27.04 -24.33
CA GLY A 274 14.59 -27.83 -23.55
C GLY A 274 13.97 -28.60 -22.39
N MET A 275 12.79 -28.20 -21.92
CA MET A 275 12.01 -28.88 -20.88
C MET A 275 10.97 -29.85 -21.46
N GLY A 276 10.77 -29.89 -22.77
CA GLY A 276 9.86 -30.78 -23.46
C GLY A 276 8.40 -30.28 -23.50
N ALA A 277 8.18 -28.98 -23.47
CA ALA A 277 6.87 -28.37 -23.73
C ALA A 277 6.39 -28.67 -25.13
N ASP A 278 5.08 -28.79 -25.33
CA ASP A 278 4.47 -28.81 -26.67
C ASP A 278 4.38 -27.36 -27.18
N LEU A 279 5.15 -27.09 -28.24
CA LEU A 279 5.27 -25.78 -28.87
C LEU A 279 4.93 -25.84 -30.36
N SER A 280 4.12 -26.82 -30.77
CA SER A 280 3.81 -27.08 -32.19
C SER A 280 3.06 -25.92 -32.85
N ASN A 281 2.25 -25.18 -32.09
CA ASN A 281 1.41 -24.07 -32.57
C ASN A 281 1.85 -22.69 -32.01
N VAL A 282 3.17 -22.50 -31.79
CA VAL A 282 3.74 -21.28 -31.21
C VAL A 282 4.42 -20.45 -32.29
N THR A 283 4.27 -19.13 -32.24
CA THR A 283 5.02 -18.17 -33.06
C THR A 283 6.25 -17.66 -32.28
N VAL A 284 7.44 -17.74 -32.89
CA VAL A 284 8.69 -17.21 -32.31
C VAL A 284 9.03 -15.87 -32.96
N GLU A 285 9.22 -14.84 -32.14
CA GLU A 285 9.55 -13.48 -32.57
C GLU A 285 11.06 -13.16 -32.41
#